data_38afaf46056df3adb7ec63517fb11319
#
_entry.id   38afaf46056df3adb7ec63517fb11319
#
_cell.length_a   1.000
_cell.length_b   1.000
_cell.length_c   1.000
_cell.angle_alpha   90.00
_cell.angle_beta   90.00
_cell.angle_gamma   90.00
#
_symmetry.space_group_name_H-M   'P 1'
#
loop_
_entity.id
_entity.type
_entity.pdbx_description
1 polymer ?
#
loop_
_entity_poly.entity_id
_entity_poly.type
_entity_poly.pdbx_seq_one_letter_code
_entity_poly.pdbx_strand_id
1 'polypeptide(L)'
;MDGARGEGAQKLTYDFGSWFETIRHYQKDALIFSTEATELRWIGNERGRAGDPLWQKIRPEKLSENTPSAYLCHGDLQGTQYSLGEADVSLRSGWFYHASQQPKSLPDLLDIYMDSVGRGTPLLLNVPPTKEGLLAEEDVQRLQEFHRVISDLYTDNLAYQAKVSCSNEKEGFPSSHLTDG
;
A
#
# COMPACT_ATOMS: atom_id res chain seq x y z
N MET A 1 3.66 -12.04 12.17
CA MET A 1 5.02 -12.16 12.81
C MET A 1 5.60 -10.79 13.11
N ASP A 2 4.73 -9.82 13.17
CA ASP A 2 5.07 -8.44 13.52
C ASP A 2 5.65 -8.35 14.94
N GLY A 3 6.64 -7.48 15.16
CA GLY A 3 7.28 -7.27 16.47
C GLY A 3 8.30 -8.34 16.90
N ALA A 4 8.52 -9.40 16.13
CA ALA A 4 9.48 -10.45 16.48
C ALA A 4 10.96 -9.99 16.49
N ARG A 5 11.22 -8.77 16.05
CA ARG A 5 12.56 -8.14 15.99
C ARG A 5 12.66 -6.86 16.83
N GLY A 6 11.75 -6.67 17.76
CA GLY A 6 11.79 -5.53 18.68
C GLY A 6 13.11 -5.42 19.45
N GLU A 7 13.39 -4.24 19.99
CA GLU A 7 14.58 -3.98 20.80
C GLU A 7 14.67 -4.98 21.95
N GLY A 8 15.82 -5.65 22.09
CA GLY A 8 16.02 -6.71 23.06
C GLY A 8 15.49 -8.09 22.67
N ALA A 9 14.85 -8.24 21.52
CA ALA A 9 14.44 -9.55 21.01
C ALA A 9 15.63 -10.36 20.50
N GLN A 10 15.63 -11.68 20.75
CA GLN A 10 16.61 -12.58 20.20
C GLN A 10 16.45 -12.61 18.69
N LYS A 11 17.56 -12.50 17.94
CA LYS A 11 17.53 -12.61 16.47
C LYS A 11 17.11 -14.02 16.09
N LEU A 12 15.92 -14.16 15.54
CA LEU A 12 15.39 -15.42 15.04
C LEU A 12 15.60 -15.51 13.53
N THR A 13 15.85 -16.71 13.03
CA THR A 13 15.84 -17.02 11.61
C THR A 13 14.55 -17.77 11.30
N TYR A 14 13.83 -17.31 10.30
CA TYR A 14 12.54 -17.89 9.90
C TYR A 14 12.70 -18.63 8.58
N ASP A 15 12.11 -19.80 8.49
CA ASP A 15 12.01 -20.57 7.24
C ASP A 15 10.76 -20.12 6.45
N PHE A 16 10.84 -18.95 5.85
CA PHE A 16 9.76 -18.39 5.03
C PHE A 16 9.44 -19.28 3.83
N GLY A 17 10.43 -19.99 3.28
CA GLY A 17 10.23 -20.92 2.17
C GLY A 17 9.20 -22.00 2.51
N SER A 18 9.42 -22.75 3.58
CA SER A 18 8.48 -23.78 4.04
C SER A 18 7.10 -23.22 4.40
N TRP A 19 7.05 -22.00 4.94
CA TRP A 19 5.78 -21.36 5.27
C TRP A 19 4.99 -21.00 4.01
N PHE A 20 5.64 -20.42 3.02
CA PHE A 20 5.00 -20.07 1.76
C PHE A 20 4.56 -21.31 0.99
N GLU A 21 5.37 -22.38 0.96
CA GLU A 21 4.98 -23.67 0.39
C GLU A 21 3.74 -24.24 1.08
N THR A 22 3.69 -24.20 2.41
CA THR A 22 2.53 -24.66 3.18
C THR A 22 1.27 -23.85 2.83
N ILE A 23 1.37 -22.51 2.77
CA ILE A 23 0.26 -21.66 2.38
C ILE A 23 -0.20 -22.02 0.95
N ARG A 24 0.72 -22.14 0.01
CA ARG A 24 0.40 -22.48 -1.38
C ARG A 24 -0.22 -23.86 -1.53
N HIS A 25 0.15 -24.81 -0.66
CA HIS A 25 -0.45 -26.15 -0.68
C HIS A 25 -1.93 -26.12 -0.27
N TYR A 26 -2.27 -25.38 0.79
CA TYR A 26 -3.63 -25.36 1.33
C TYR A 26 -4.50 -24.22 0.79
N GLN A 27 -3.91 -23.11 0.37
CA GLN A 27 -4.60 -21.93 -0.12
C GLN A 27 -3.89 -21.40 -1.37
N LYS A 28 -4.17 -22.02 -2.50
CA LYS A 28 -3.47 -21.75 -3.78
C LYS A 28 -3.63 -20.31 -4.27
N ASP A 29 -4.77 -19.71 -4.00
CA ASP A 29 -5.12 -18.37 -4.47
C ASP A 29 -4.86 -17.26 -3.43
N ALA A 30 -4.30 -17.62 -2.25
CA ALA A 30 -3.96 -16.62 -1.24
C ALA A 30 -2.78 -15.77 -1.70
N LEU A 31 -2.92 -14.45 -1.57
CA LEU A 31 -1.81 -13.52 -1.75
C LEU A 31 -0.96 -13.45 -0.48
N ILE A 32 0.36 -13.48 -0.65
CA ILE A 32 1.29 -13.36 0.47
C ILE A 32 1.85 -11.95 0.50
N PHE A 33 1.62 -11.25 1.60
CA PHE A 33 2.17 -9.95 1.90
C PHE A 33 3.39 -10.08 2.81
N SER A 34 4.56 -9.71 2.32
CA SER A 34 5.82 -9.86 3.06
C SER A 34 6.93 -9.02 2.42
N THR A 35 8.05 -8.88 3.13
CA THR A 35 9.32 -8.38 2.57
C THR A 35 9.99 -9.40 1.64
N GLU A 36 9.60 -10.65 1.72
CA GLU A 36 10.16 -11.78 0.96
C GLU A 36 9.18 -12.38 -0.04
N ALA A 37 7.88 -12.01 0.04
CA ALA A 37 6.88 -12.46 -0.91
C ALA A 37 6.98 -11.66 -2.22
N THR A 38 6.63 -12.35 -3.29
CA THR A 38 6.72 -11.79 -4.64
C THR A 38 5.40 -11.24 -5.16
N GLU A 39 4.26 -11.58 -4.50
CA GLU A 39 2.95 -11.09 -4.93
C GLU A 39 2.65 -9.69 -4.41
N LEU A 40 2.68 -9.52 -3.10
CA LEU A 40 2.47 -8.25 -2.42
C LEU A 40 3.71 -7.92 -1.59
N ARG A 41 4.39 -6.87 -1.98
CA ARG A 41 5.58 -6.36 -1.30
C ARG A 41 5.20 -5.29 -0.29
N TRP A 42 5.62 -5.46 0.97
CA TRP A 42 5.60 -4.33 1.88
C TRP A 42 6.53 -3.22 1.38
N ILE A 43 6.07 -1.97 1.39
CA ILE A 43 6.85 -0.83 0.89
C ILE A 43 7.97 -0.36 1.83
N GLY A 44 8.27 -1.08 2.90
CA GLY A 44 9.43 -0.82 3.78
C GLY A 44 9.25 0.35 4.73
N ASN A 45 8.06 0.89 4.90
CA ASN A 45 7.74 1.92 5.89
C ASN A 45 6.26 1.86 6.30
N GLU A 46 5.98 2.29 7.53
CA GLU A 46 4.63 2.35 8.12
C GLU A 46 4.05 3.77 8.07
N ARG A 47 4.44 4.55 7.08
CA ARG A 47 3.96 5.93 6.91
C ARG A 47 2.89 6.07 5.84
N GLY A 48 2.56 4.96 5.15
CA GLY A 48 1.60 4.95 4.07
C GLY A 48 2.07 5.68 2.81
N ARG A 49 3.40 5.78 2.59
CA ARG A 49 3.96 6.58 1.48
C ARG A 49 4.86 5.72 0.60
N ALA A 50 4.44 5.48 -0.63
CA ALA A 50 5.23 4.80 -1.66
C ALA A 50 6.35 5.70 -2.20
N GLY A 51 7.35 5.09 -2.83
CA GLY A 51 8.44 5.80 -3.48
C GLY A 51 8.01 6.63 -4.69
N ASP A 52 8.84 7.62 -5.03
CA ASP A 52 8.73 8.40 -6.24
C ASP A 52 10.12 8.47 -6.90
N PRO A 53 10.34 7.83 -8.07
CA PRO A 53 9.40 6.96 -8.81
C PRO A 53 9.11 5.64 -8.09
N LEU A 54 7.99 4.99 -8.47
CA LEU A 54 7.59 3.67 -7.99
C LEU A 54 7.56 2.67 -9.17
N TRP A 55 8.18 1.52 -8.98
CA TRP A 55 8.17 0.40 -9.92
C TRP A 55 7.46 -0.80 -9.29
N GLN A 56 6.37 -1.26 -9.90
CA GLN A 56 5.65 -2.45 -9.43
C GLN A 56 6.32 -3.74 -9.92
N LYS A 57 7.63 -3.79 -9.84
CA LYS A 57 8.46 -4.95 -10.18
C LYS A 57 9.72 -5.00 -9.34
N ILE A 58 10.24 -6.19 -9.19
CA ILE A 58 11.42 -6.49 -8.36
C ILE A 58 12.31 -7.52 -9.06
N ARG A 59 13.49 -7.69 -8.53
CA ARG A 59 14.34 -8.86 -8.76
C ARG A 59 14.22 -9.81 -7.57
N PRO A 60 13.60 -11.01 -7.74
CA PRO A 60 13.34 -11.93 -6.62
C PRO A 60 14.59 -12.29 -5.81
N GLU A 61 15.72 -12.42 -6.47
CA GLU A 61 17.02 -12.72 -5.84
C GLU A 61 17.54 -11.63 -4.89
N LYS A 62 16.92 -10.45 -4.90
CA LYS A 62 17.24 -9.35 -3.98
C LYS A 62 16.32 -9.30 -2.75
N LEU A 63 15.27 -10.11 -2.74
CA LEU A 63 14.36 -10.18 -1.60
C LEU A 63 14.95 -11.06 -0.50
N SER A 64 14.95 -10.55 0.70
CA SER A 64 15.35 -11.25 1.92
C SER A 64 14.80 -10.53 3.14
N GLU A 65 14.93 -11.13 4.29
CA GLU A 65 14.62 -10.49 5.59
C GLU A 65 15.40 -9.17 5.83
N ASN A 66 16.49 -8.95 5.10
CA ASN A 66 17.33 -7.76 5.21
C ASN A 66 17.21 -6.84 3.99
N THR A 67 16.19 -7.03 3.16
CA THR A 67 15.96 -6.15 2.00
C THR A 67 15.87 -4.70 2.44
N PRO A 68 16.67 -3.78 1.84
CA PRO A 68 16.64 -2.38 2.24
C PRO A 68 15.25 -1.75 2.03
N SER A 69 14.78 -0.96 3.00
CA SER A 69 13.50 -0.26 2.91
C SER A 69 13.38 0.61 1.65
N ALA A 70 14.47 1.22 1.21
CA ALA A 70 14.48 2.00 -0.03
C ALA A 70 14.17 1.14 -1.27
N TYR A 71 14.70 -0.09 -1.33
CA TYR A 71 14.38 -1.03 -2.41
C TYR A 71 12.90 -1.46 -2.37
N LEU A 72 12.40 -1.77 -1.19
CA LEU A 72 10.98 -2.12 -1.00
C LEU A 72 10.07 -0.94 -1.38
N CYS A 73 10.46 0.29 -1.02
CA CYS A 73 9.69 1.50 -1.25
C CYS A 73 9.56 1.85 -2.74
N HIS A 74 10.66 1.76 -3.49
CA HIS A 74 10.72 2.17 -4.90
C HIS A 74 10.52 1.03 -5.89
N GLY A 75 10.69 -0.23 -5.48
CA GLY A 75 10.80 -1.35 -6.42
C GLY A 75 12.09 -1.27 -7.26
N ASP A 76 12.09 -1.86 -8.45
CA ASP A 76 13.29 -1.95 -9.29
C ASP A 76 12.94 -1.71 -10.77
N LEU A 77 13.50 -0.64 -11.36
CA LEU A 77 13.36 -0.36 -12.80
C LEU A 77 13.77 -1.57 -13.67
N GLN A 78 14.77 -2.34 -13.23
CA GLN A 78 15.27 -3.52 -13.91
C GLN A 78 14.63 -4.83 -13.35
N GLY A 79 13.55 -4.70 -12.59
CA GLY A 79 12.83 -5.84 -12.05
C GLY A 79 12.32 -6.78 -13.14
N THR A 80 12.46 -8.07 -12.90
CA THR A 80 12.07 -9.15 -13.83
C THR A 80 10.72 -9.74 -13.49
N GLN A 81 10.21 -9.51 -12.27
CA GLN A 81 8.94 -10.03 -11.78
C GLN A 81 8.05 -8.89 -11.28
N TYR A 82 6.75 -8.95 -11.64
CA TYR A 82 5.74 -8.05 -11.10
C TYR A 82 5.57 -8.32 -9.59
N SER A 83 5.52 -7.28 -8.80
CA SER A 83 5.27 -7.31 -7.37
C SER A 83 4.61 -6.01 -6.95
N LEU A 84 3.33 -6.08 -6.63
CA LEU A 84 2.58 -4.91 -6.20
C LEU A 84 3.08 -4.47 -4.83
N GLY A 85 3.47 -3.19 -4.70
CA GLY A 85 3.76 -2.60 -3.41
C GLY A 85 2.47 -2.32 -2.65
N GLU A 86 2.42 -2.60 -1.34
CA GLU A 86 1.32 -2.24 -0.45
C GLU A 86 1.84 -1.32 0.64
N ALA A 87 1.18 -0.17 0.77
CA ALA A 87 1.46 0.83 1.79
C ALA A 87 0.59 0.57 3.01
N ASP A 88 1.16 0.64 4.19
CA ASP A 88 0.46 0.52 5.45
C ASP A 88 0.70 1.74 6.36
N VAL A 89 -0.31 2.11 7.11
CA VAL A 89 -0.24 3.19 8.09
C VAL A 89 -1.37 3.07 9.10
N SER A 90 -1.16 3.52 10.32
CA SER A 90 -2.25 3.65 11.28
C SER A 90 -2.93 5.02 11.19
N LEU A 91 -4.25 5.05 11.36
CA LEU A 91 -5.04 6.28 11.48
C LEU A 91 -4.57 7.14 12.65
N ARG A 92 -4.08 6.51 13.74
CA ARG A 92 -3.53 7.17 14.93
C ARG A 92 -1.99 7.14 14.90
N SER A 93 -1.34 7.74 15.89
CA SER A 93 0.13 7.77 15.96
C SER A 93 0.76 6.40 16.27
N GLY A 94 -0.03 5.45 16.78
CA GLY A 94 0.38 4.08 17.07
C GLY A 94 -0.58 3.05 16.47
N TRP A 95 -0.19 1.77 16.49
CA TRP A 95 -0.97 0.66 15.95
C TRP A 95 -2.11 0.21 16.85
N PHE A 96 -2.05 0.55 18.14
CA PHE A 96 -3.06 0.22 19.13
C PHE A 96 -3.79 1.47 19.62
N TYR A 97 -5.01 1.30 20.10
CA TYR A 97 -5.82 2.39 20.62
C TYR A 97 -5.26 2.97 21.92
N HIS A 98 -5.11 4.28 21.95
CA HIS A 98 -4.84 5.07 23.15
C HIS A 98 -5.78 6.28 23.18
N ALA A 99 -6.53 6.44 24.29
CA ALA A 99 -7.51 7.51 24.44
C ALA A 99 -6.93 8.94 24.34
N SER A 100 -5.62 9.09 24.61
CA SER A 100 -4.93 10.38 24.48
C SER A 100 -4.50 10.74 23.08
N GLN A 101 -4.60 9.80 22.13
CA GLN A 101 -4.23 10.02 20.73
C GLN A 101 -5.46 10.41 19.92
N GLN A 102 -5.25 11.27 18.93
CA GLN A 102 -6.26 11.67 17.97
C GLN A 102 -5.99 11.01 16.61
N PRO A 103 -7.02 10.81 15.76
CA PRO A 103 -6.81 10.41 14.38
C PRO A 103 -6.00 11.48 13.62
N LYS A 104 -5.28 11.05 12.60
CA LYS A 104 -4.61 11.95 11.66
C LYS A 104 -5.58 12.99 11.10
N SER A 105 -5.07 14.16 10.77
CA SER A 105 -5.87 15.19 10.14
C SER A 105 -6.36 14.75 8.75
N LEU A 106 -7.45 15.33 8.28
CA LEU A 106 -7.94 15.06 6.92
C LEU A 106 -6.90 15.40 5.84
N PRO A 107 -6.19 16.55 5.89
CA PRO A 107 -5.09 16.81 4.96
C PRO A 107 -3.99 15.75 4.97
N ASP A 108 -3.55 15.28 6.16
CA ASP A 108 -2.54 14.22 6.26
C ASP A 108 -3.00 12.92 5.60
N LEU A 109 -4.28 12.53 5.77
CA LEU A 109 -4.85 11.34 5.15
C LEU A 109 -4.94 11.48 3.62
N LEU A 110 -5.28 12.66 3.13
CA LEU A 110 -5.29 12.94 1.69
C LEU A 110 -3.88 12.89 1.10
N ASP A 111 -2.89 13.46 1.76
CA ASP A 111 -1.49 13.36 1.34
C ASP A 111 -1.01 11.90 1.32
N ILE A 112 -1.35 11.12 2.35
CA ILE A 112 -1.05 9.67 2.39
C ILE A 112 -1.73 8.95 1.22
N TYR A 113 -2.99 9.25 0.95
CA TYR A 113 -3.73 8.66 -0.16
C TYR A 113 -3.07 8.97 -1.51
N MET A 114 -2.68 10.20 -1.75
CA MET A 114 -2.01 10.60 -2.99
C MET A 114 -0.61 9.97 -3.11
N ASP A 115 0.11 9.84 -1.99
CA ASP A 115 1.44 9.22 -1.96
C ASP A 115 1.41 7.68 -1.98
N SER A 116 0.25 7.05 -1.85
CA SER A 116 0.06 5.59 -1.96
C SER A 116 -0.81 5.23 -3.15
N VAL A 117 -2.11 5.40 -3.04
CA VAL A 117 -3.08 5.05 -4.11
C VAL A 117 -2.83 5.89 -5.35
N GLY A 118 -2.56 7.18 -5.20
CA GLY A 118 -2.19 8.07 -6.30
C GLY A 118 -0.92 7.67 -7.05
N ARG A 119 -0.03 6.87 -6.42
CA ARG A 119 1.16 6.26 -7.03
C ARG A 119 0.95 4.81 -7.46
N GLY A 120 -0.29 4.30 -7.41
CA GLY A 120 -0.63 2.95 -7.84
C GLY A 120 -0.34 1.84 -6.81
N THR A 121 -0.33 2.18 -5.52
CA THR A 121 -0.09 1.26 -4.40
C THR A 121 -1.35 1.19 -3.53
N PRO A 122 -1.92 0.01 -3.24
CA PRO A 122 -3.01 -0.09 -2.27
C PRO A 122 -2.57 0.44 -0.91
N LEU A 123 -3.52 1.03 -0.19
CA LEU A 123 -3.33 1.56 1.15
C LEU A 123 -4.06 0.69 2.18
N LEU A 124 -3.31 0.07 3.08
CA LEU A 124 -3.83 -0.58 4.27
C LEU A 124 -3.86 0.44 5.42
N LEU A 125 -5.04 0.92 5.76
CA LEU A 125 -5.24 1.88 6.85
C LEU A 125 -5.71 1.14 8.11
N ASN A 126 -4.84 1.03 9.12
CA ASN A 126 -5.20 0.47 10.42
C ASN A 126 -6.06 1.45 11.21
N VAL A 127 -7.18 0.97 11.72
CA VAL A 127 -8.07 1.69 12.63
C VAL A 127 -8.16 0.90 13.94
N PRO A 128 -7.43 1.29 14.99
CA PRO A 128 -7.34 0.50 16.20
C PRO A 128 -8.66 0.53 16.99
N PRO A 129 -9.23 -0.65 17.34
CA PRO A 129 -10.44 -0.71 18.15
C PRO A 129 -10.19 -0.28 19.60
N THR A 130 -11.21 0.29 20.23
CA THR A 130 -11.23 0.55 21.68
C THR A 130 -11.22 -0.75 22.50
N LYS A 131 -11.12 -0.65 23.81
CA LYS A 131 -11.17 -1.82 24.70
C LYS A 131 -12.50 -2.58 24.64
N GLU A 132 -13.57 -1.89 24.24
CA GLU A 132 -14.91 -2.43 24.05
C GLU A 132 -15.07 -3.15 22.68
N GLY A 133 -14.02 -3.16 21.85
CA GLY A 133 -14.04 -3.75 20.52
C GLY A 133 -14.77 -2.90 19.45
N LEU A 134 -15.01 -1.64 19.73
CA LEU A 134 -15.66 -0.68 18.84
C LEU A 134 -14.63 0.30 18.27
N LEU A 135 -14.94 0.94 17.14
CA LEU A 135 -14.18 2.09 16.67
C LEU A 135 -14.53 3.32 17.51
N ALA A 136 -13.54 4.15 17.83
CA ALA A 136 -13.77 5.42 18.50
C ALA A 136 -14.58 6.37 17.61
N GLU A 137 -15.45 7.18 18.20
CA GLU A 137 -16.35 8.05 17.46
C GLU A 137 -15.58 9.06 16.58
N GLU A 138 -14.51 9.64 17.11
CA GLU A 138 -13.65 10.56 16.37
C GLU A 138 -12.93 9.88 15.17
N ASP A 139 -12.64 8.57 15.25
CA ASP A 139 -12.09 7.80 14.13
C ASP A 139 -13.15 7.59 13.05
N VAL A 140 -14.36 7.24 13.44
CA VAL A 140 -15.51 7.07 12.52
C VAL A 140 -15.78 8.39 11.79
N GLN A 141 -15.84 9.52 12.51
CA GLN A 141 -16.05 10.83 11.92
C GLN A 141 -14.94 11.16 10.91
N ARG A 142 -13.67 10.94 11.27
CA ARG A 142 -12.53 11.19 10.37
C ARG A 142 -12.58 10.32 9.12
N LEU A 143 -12.93 9.05 9.24
CA LEU A 143 -13.08 8.16 8.10
C LEU A 143 -14.25 8.58 7.18
N GLN A 144 -15.34 9.07 7.75
CA GLN A 144 -16.47 9.59 6.97
C GLN A 144 -16.11 10.88 6.22
N GLU A 145 -15.35 11.79 6.85
CA GLU A 145 -14.82 12.99 6.19
C GLU A 145 -13.89 12.61 5.03
N PHE A 146 -12.96 11.70 5.29
CA PHE A 146 -12.02 11.19 4.29
C PHE A 146 -12.75 10.53 3.12
N HIS A 147 -13.69 9.62 3.41
CA HIS A 147 -14.50 8.96 2.39
C HIS A 147 -15.26 9.97 1.50
N ARG A 148 -15.86 11.01 2.11
CA ARG A 148 -16.59 12.03 1.35
C ARG A 148 -15.69 12.72 0.34
N VAL A 149 -14.51 13.18 0.76
CA VAL A 149 -13.57 13.87 -0.14
C VAL A 149 -13.07 12.96 -1.25
N ILE A 150 -12.74 11.68 -0.92
CA ILE A 150 -12.32 10.71 -1.95
C ILE A 150 -13.47 10.42 -2.93
N SER A 151 -14.69 10.27 -2.45
CA SER A 151 -15.86 10.05 -3.31
C SER A 151 -16.10 11.24 -4.25
N ASP A 152 -16.02 12.46 -3.72
CA ASP A 152 -16.18 13.67 -4.51
C ASP A 152 -15.09 13.80 -5.58
N LEU A 153 -13.85 13.40 -5.26
CA LEU A 153 -12.72 13.42 -6.20
C LEU A 153 -12.96 12.55 -7.45
N TYR A 154 -13.72 11.46 -7.30
CA TYR A 154 -14.02 10.51 -8.39
C TYR A 154 -15.44 10.64 -8.96
N THR A 155 -16.20 11.65 -8.55
CA THR A 155 -17.58 11.84 -9.03
C THR A 155 -17.61 12.21 -10.51
N ASP A 156 -16.71 13.11 -10.92
CA ASP A 156 -16.64 13.62 -12.29
C ASP A 156 -15.29 13.27 -12.92
N ASN A 157 -15.31 12.40 -13.92
CA ASN A 157 -14.14 12.16 -14.75
C ASN A 157 -13.98 13.30 -15.78
N LEU A 158 -13.16 14.31 -15.43
CA LEU A 158 -12.93 15.46 -16.29
C LEU A 158 -12.26 15.12 -17.62
N ALA A 159 -11.67 13.94 -17.78
CA ALA A 159 -11.12 13.47 -19.02
C ALA A 159 -12.17 12.80 -19.92
N TYR A 160 -13.33 12.40 -19.37
CA TYR A 160 -14.36 11.73 -20.14
C TYR A 160 -14.85 12.61 -21.30
N GLN A 161 -14.81 12.08 -22.53
CA GLN A 161 -15.16 12.80 -23.75
C GLN A 161 -14.36 14.10 -24.00
N ALA A 162 -13.25 14.31 -23.32
CA ALA A 162 -12.39 15.45 -23.59
C ALA A 162 -11.74 15.31 -24.98
N LYS A 163 -11.50 16.45 -25.62
CA LYS A 163 -10.76 16.47 -26.89
C LYS A 163 -9.28 16.23 -26.60
N VAL A 164 -8.75 15.13 -27.11
CA VAL A 164 -7.34 14.77 -26.93
C VAL A 164 -6.57 14.89 -28.26
N SER A 165 -5.29 15.24 -28.18
CA SER A 165 -4.36 15.18 -29.31
C SER A 165 -3.00 14.70 -28.82
N CYS A 166 -2.35 13.83 -29.60
CA CYS A 166 -1.04 13.27 -29.29
C CYS A 166 -0.06 13.57 -30.42
N SER A 167 1.23 13.63 -30.11
CA SER A 167 2.30 13.76 -31.11
C SER A 167 2.54 12.46 -31.89
N ASN A 168 2.20 11.31 -31.26
CA ASN A 168 2.23 10.00 -31.89
C ASN A 168 1.26 9.06 -31.19
N GLU A 169 0.90 7.97 -31.82
CA GLU A 169 0.09 6.89 -31.30
C GLU A 169 0.73 5.55 -31.64
N LYS A 170 0.55 4.55 -30.80
CA LYS A 170 0.93 3.18 -31.09
C LYS A 170 -0.27 2.47 -31.73
N GLU A 171 -0.02 1.66 -32.75
CA GLU A 171 -1.05 0.83 -33.39
C GLU A 171 -1.83 0.00 -32.32
N GLY A 172 -3.15 0.06 -32.35
CA GLY A 172 -4.04 -0.57 -31.37
C GLY A 172 -4.23 0.21 -30.08
N PHE A 173 -3.57 1.37 -29.89
CA PHE A 173 -3.67 2.22 -28.71
C PHE A 173 -3.89 3.68 -29.11
N PRO A 174 -5.06 4.04 -29.67
CA PRO A 174 -5.35 5.40 -30.07
C PRO A 174 -5.50 6.33 -28.86
N SER A 175 -5.21 7.60 -29.04
CA SER A 175 -5.32 8.62 -27.99
C SER A 175 -6.74 8.74 -27.40
N SER A 176 -7.77 8.37 -28.17
CA SER A 176 -9.17 8.35 -27.68
C SER A 176 -9.37 7.44 -26.46
N HIS A 177 -8.53 6.41 -26.25
CA HIS A 177 -8.60 5.57 -25.04
C HIS A 177 -8.23 6.33 -23.74
N LEU A 178 -7.70 7.54 -23.85
CA LEU A 178 -7.43 8.38 -22.66
C LEU A 178 -8.70 9.09 -22.14
N THR A 179 -9.79 9.04 -22.91
CA THR A 179 -11.01 9.81 -22.63
C THR A 179 -12.30 9.00 -22.82
N ASP A 180 -12.20 7.66 -22.87
CA ASP A 180 -13.33 6.76 -23.07
C ASP A 180 -14.04 6.31 -21.79
N GLY A 181 -13.46 6.63 -20.60
CA GLY A 181 -14.04 6.36 -19.29
C GLY A 181 -13.31 5.31 -18.49
#